data_7020792a7ccb47389b6fdbbe9f9dc918
#
_entry.id   7020792a7ccb47389b6fdbbe9f9dc918
#
_cell.length_a   1.000
_cell.length_b   1.000
_cell.length_c   1.000
_cell.angle_alpha   90.00
_cell.angle_beta   90.00
_cell.angle_gamma   90.00
#
_symmetry.space_group_name_H-M   'P 1'
#
loop_
_entity.id
_entity.type
_entity.pdbx_description
1 polymer ?
#
loop_
_entity_poly.entity_id
_entity_poly.type
_entity_poly.pdbx_seq_one_letter_code
_entity_poly.pdbx_strand_id
1 'polypeptide(L)'
;WRIGYIAQRQRAPFTTVFGSMVADRLSDTLAVLLITLLAFAIASKAILGFLEENGESYAAIGRLLSSPWLWGAAVLCVAALVVLMRLHTRNRLLLKIQKALLELWQGFVVILRMPGQGRWLLLTAGIWASYFMQTYVCFYAFPFTEALLDAHGTQVALVTFVLGSISMGVPSNGGIGPWQWAVMFALGIYGLPMAQAGAWANLVLGTTTLLTIVLGIFTFVAIALDKKKSKYNV
;
A
#
# COMPACT_ATOMS: atom_id res chain seq x y z
N TRP A 1 -11.96 -11.75 -11.91
CA TRP A 1 -13.37 -11.91 -11.61
C TRP A 1 -14.06 -10.57 -11.34
N ARG A 2 -13.54 -9.72 -10.43
CA ARG A 2 -14.10 -8.40 -10.07
C ARG A 2 -14.29 -7.50 -11.30
N ILE A 3 -13.28 -7.37 -12.16
CA ILE A 3 -13.32 -6.53 -13.38
C ILE A 3 -14.39 -7.04 -14.35
N GLY A 4 -14.43 -8.35 -14.60
CA GLY A 4 -15.41 -8.96 -15.49
C GLY A 4 -16.84 -8.79 -15.01
N TYR A 5 -17.09 -8.95 -13.71
CA TYR A 5 -18.41 -8.74 -13.11
C TYR A 5 -18.88 -7.29 -13.24
N ILE A 6 -18.00 -6.31 -12.95
CA ILE A 6 -18.34 -4.88 -13.08
C ILE A 6 -18.58 -4.51 -14.56
N ALA A 7 -17.72 -4.97 -15.47
CA ALA A 7 -17.86 -4.72 -16.90
C ALA A 7 -19.21 -5.22 -17.44
N GLN A 8 -19.60 -6.45 -17.05
CA GLN A 8 -20.90 -7.01 -17.44
C GLN A 8 -22.08 -6.25 -16.83
N ARG A 9 -22.02 -5.91 -15.54
CA ARG A 9 -23.12 -5.24 -14.85
C ARG A 9 -23.34 -3.81 -15.34
N GLN A 10 -22.27 -3.09 -15.64
CA GLN A 10 -22.32 -1.70 -16.11
C GLN A 10 -22.37 -1.58 -17.64
N ARG A 11 -22.36 -2.70 -18.39
CA ARG A 11 -22.27 -2.74 -19.85
C ARG A 11 -21.12 -1.88 -20.39
N ALA A 12 -20.01 -1.83 -19.63
CA ALA A 12 -18.82 -1.06 -19.98
C ALA A 12 -17.76 -1.96 -20.63
N PRO A 13 -16.93 -1.43 -21.56
CA PRO A 13 -15.82 -2.20 -22.13
C PRO A 13 -14.87 -2.67 -21.03
N PHE A 14 -14.42 -3.93 -21.10
CA PHE A 14 -13.47 -4.51 -20.15
C PHE A 14 -12.20 -3.67 -19.99
N THR A 15 -11.69 -3.13 -21.10
CA THR A 15 -10.50 -2.27 -21.13
C THR A 15 -10.67 -0.99 -20.29
N THR A 16 -11.85 -0.38 -20.32
CA THR A 16 -12.15 0.82 -19.52
C THR A 16 -12.17 0.52 -18.04
N VAL A 17 -12.80 -0.59 -17.64
CA VAL A 17 -12.84 -1.03 -16.23
C VAL A 17 -11.45 -1.45 -15.75
N PHE A 18 -10.66 -2.10 -16.60
CA PHE A 18 -9.27 -2.45 -16.30
C PHE A 18 -8.42 -1.19 -16.12
N GLY A 19 -8.53 -0.21 -17.03
CA GLY A 19 -7.83 1.07 -16.94
C GLY A 19 -8.13 1.83 -15.65
N SER A 20 -9.41 1.87 -15.23
CA SER A 20 -9.81 2.50 -13.96
C SER A 20 -9.21 1.79 -12.75
N MET A 21 -9.07 0.45 -12.79
CA MET A 21 -8.43 -0.31 -11.71
C MET A 21 -6.92 -0.05 -11.64
N VAL A 22 -6.24 0.10 -12.77
CA VAL A 22 -4.82 0.48 -12.80
C VAL A 22 -4.63 1.88 -12.23
N ALA A 23 -5.49 2.84 -12.61
CA ALA A 23 -5.48 4.19 -12.08
C ALA A 23 -5.68 4.22 -10.55
N ASP A 24 -6.57 3.39 -10.03
CA ASP A 24 -6.82 3.21 -8.60
C ASP A 24 -5.55 2.70 -7.86
N ARG A 25 -4.86 1.70 -8.43
CA ARG A 25 -3.59 1.20 -7.85
C ARG A 25 -2.45 2.23 -7.87
N LEU A 26 -2.39 3.06 -8.90
CA LEU A 26 -1.41 4.15 -8.96
C LEU A 26 -1.68 5.21 -7.86
N SER A 27 -2.94 5.53 -7.61
CA SER A 27 -3.30 6.45 -6.53
C SER A 27 -2.99 5.89 -5.14
N ASP A 28 -3.20 4.58 -4.93
CA ASP A 28 -2.79 3.91 -3.70
C ASP A 28 -1.28 4.04 -3.48
N THR A 29 -0.48 3.82 -4.53
CA THR A 29 0.99 3.96 -4.47
C THR A 29 1.42 5.37 -4.09
N LEU A 30 0.76 6.40 -4.66
CA LEU A 30 1.01 7.81 -4.29
C LEU A 30 0.63 8.09 -2.84
N ALA A 31 -0.51 7.57 -2.38
CA ALA A 31 -0.94 7.72 -1.00
C ALA A 31 0.08 7.12 -0.03
N VAL A 32 0.57 5.89 -0.32
CA VAL A 32 1.65 5.26 0.48
C VAL A 32 2.89 6.13 0.51
N LEU A 33 3.33 6.65 -0.63
CA LEU A 33 4.52 7.54 -0.69
C LEU A 33 4.33 8.79 0.17
N LEU A 34 3.18 9.47 0.06
CA LEU A 34 2.89 10.67 0.85
C LEU A 34 2.85 10.38 2.36
N ILE A 35 2.18 9.29 2.75
CA ILE A 35 2.10 8.88 4.16
C ILE A 35 3.48 8.46 4.68
N THR A 36 4.31 7.83 3.84
CA THR A 36 5.70 7.46 4.18
C THR A 36 6.55 8.70 4.43
N LEU A 37 6.45 9.72 3.58
CA LEU A 37 7.15 11.00 3.79
C LEU A 37 6.69 11.69 5.08
N LEU A 38 5.39 11.67 5.35
CA LEU A 38 4.82 12.21 6.58
C LEU A 38 5.34 11.46 7.81
N ALA A 39 5.32 10.13 7.79
CA ALA A 39 5.83 9.29 8.87
C ALA A 39 7.31 9.53 9.12
N PHE A 40 8.12 9.62 8.07
CA PHE A 40 9.53 9.94 8.19
C PHE A 40 9.76 11.33 8.80
N ALA A 41 9.00 12.34 8.38
CA ALA A 41 9.09 13.69 8.95
C ALA A 41 8.76 13.72 10.45
N ILE A 42 7.75 12.94 10.89
CA ILE A 42 7.31 12.89 12.28
C ILE A 42 8.22 12.00 13.14
N ALA A 43 8.64 10.84 12.61
CA ALA A 43 9.34 9.79 13.34
C ALA A 43 10.85 9.73 13.09
N SER A 44 11.43 10.71 12.38
CA SER A 44 12.86 10.72 12.03
C SER A 44 13.78 10.48 13.21
N LYS A 45 13.52 11.10 14.37
CA LYS A 45 14.33 10.92 15.58
C LYS A 45 14.31 9.50 16.10
N ALA A 46 13.16 8.85 16.15
CA ALA A 46 13.03 7.47 16.61
C ALA A 46 13.73 6.49 15.66
N ILE A 47 13.56 6.69 14.36
CA ILE A 47 14.19 5.86 13.31
C ILE A 47 15.71 6.02 13.35
N LEU A 48 16.22 7.25 13.42
CA LEU A 48 17.67 7.51 13.48
C LEU A 48 18.28 7.00 14.76
N GLY A 49 17.65 7.23 15.92
CA GLY A 49 18.12 6.70 17.21
C GLY A 49 18.20 5.17 17.20
N PHE A 50 17.18 4.50 16.68
CA PHE A 50 17.20 3.03 16.53
C PHE A 50 18.34 2.55 15.62
N LEU A 51 18.61 3.26 14.52
CA LEU A 51 19.71 2.92 13.62
C LEU A 51 21.07 3.16 14.26
N GLU A 52 21.21 4.18 15.11
CA GLU A 52 22.45 4.44 15.86
C GLU A 52 22.71 3.36 16.93
N GLU A 53 21.68 3.00 17.71
CA GLU A 53 21.79 1.96 18.75
C GLU A 53 22.07 0.56 18.18
N ASN A 54 21.52 0.26 17.00
CA ASN A 54 21.65 -1.03 16.34
C ASN A 54 22.57 -0.97 15.11
N GLY A 55 23.52 -0.03 15.09
CA GLY A 55 24.33 0.32 13.93
C GLY A 55 25.05 -0.86 13.28
N GLU A 56 25.52 -1.84 14.05
CA GLU A 56 26.18 -3.03 13.49
C GLU A 56 25.20 -3.91 12.69
N SER A 57 24.00 -4.13 13.23
CA SER A 57 22.98 -4.98 12.58
C SER A 57 22.38 -4.34 11.32
N TYR A 58 22.26 -3.01 11.30
CA TYR A 58 21.66 -2.27 10.18
C TYR A 58 22.65 -1.43 9.38
N ALA A 59 23.95 -1.52 9.68
CA ALA A 59 25.02 -0.83 8.96
C ALA A 59 25.00 -1.11 7.44
N ALA A 60 24.54 -2.29 7.02
CA ALA A 60 24.37 -2.62 5.60
C ALA A 60 23.27 -1.76 4.94
N ILE A 61 22.15 -1.56 5.63
CA ILE A 61 21.04 -0.74 5.13
C ILE A 61 21.44 0.74 5.13
N GLY A 62 22.08 1.23 6.19
CA GLY A 62 22.60 2.59 6.26
C GLY A 62 23.61 2.88 5.15
N ARG A 63 24.57 1.97 4.92
CA ARG A 63 25.54 2.06 3.81
C ARG A 63 24.88 2.02 2.45
N LEU A 64 23.83 1.22 2.28
CA LEU A 64 23.07 1.15 1.03
C LEU A 64 22.36 2.48 0.77
N LEU A 65 21.65 3.02 1.77
CA LEU A 65 20.89 4.29 1.65
C LEU A 65 21.78 5.51 1.49
N SER A 66 22.97 5.52 2.12
CA SER A 66 23.96 6.59 1.98
C SER A 66 24.87 6.42 0.75
N SER A 67 24.75 5.29 0.03
CA SER A 67 25.60 5.00 -1.12
C SER A 67 25.29 5.92 -2.29
N PRO A 68 26.25 6.73 -2.78
CA PRO A 68 26.06 7.57 -3.97
C PRO A 68 25.77 6.72 -5.21
N TRP A 69 26.18 5.45 -5.23
CA TRP A 69 25.89 4.52 -6.33
C TRP A 69 24.41 4.17 -6.41
N LEU A 70 23.73 4.02 -5.28
CA LEU A 70 22.27 3.77 -5.26
C LEU A 70 21.52 4.96 -5.87
N TRP A 71 21.85 6.17 -5.42
CA TRP A 71 21.22 7.38 -5.93
C TRP A 71 21.61 7.68 -7.36
N GLY A 72 22.87 7.42 -7.75
CA GLY A 72 23.32 7.50 -9.13
C GLY A 72 22.58 6.52 -10.04
N ALA A 73 22.40 5.27 -9.61
CA ALA A 73 21.62 4.27 -10.35
C ALA A 73 20.13 4.66 -10.45
N ALA A 74 19.54 5.21 -9.38
CA ALA A 74 18.16 5.70 -9.38
C ALA A 74 17.97 6.85 -10.38
N VAL A 75 18.87 7.84 -10.37
CA VAL A 75 18.87 8.97 -11.32
C VAL A 75 19.07 8.46 -12.75
N LEU A 76 20.02 7.55 -12.98
CA LEU A 76 20.25 6.92 -14.28
C LEU A 76 19.02 6.16 -14.79
N CYS A 77 18.34 5.44 -13.91
CA CYS A 77 17.10 4.72 -14.23
C CYS A 77 15.99 5.69 -14.64
N VAL A 78 15.78 6.77 -13.89
CA VAL A 78 14.80 7.82 -14.23
C VAL A 78 15.19 8.51 -15.55
N ALA A 79 16.45 8.86 -15.73
CA ALA A 79 16.94 9.46 -16.98
C ALA A 79 16.73 8.50 -18.17
N ALA A 80 17.05 7.23 -18.02
CA ALA A 80 16.83 6.21 -19.04
C ALA A 80 15.35 6.06 -19.40
N LEU A 81 14.44 6.10 -18.41
CA LEU A 81 12.99 6.09 -18.62
C LEU A 81 12.52 7.32 -19.41
N VAL A 82 13.00 8.52 -19.05
CA VAL A 82 12.67 9.78 -19.75
C VAL A 82 13.21 9.75 -21.19
N VAL A 83 14.45 9.31 -21.37
CA VAL A 83 15.07 9.16 -22.70
C VAL A 83 14.28 8.13 -23.51
N LEU A 84 13.93 6.98 -22.92
CA LEU A 84 13.11 5.96 -23.57
C LEU A 84 11.77 6.53 -24.03
N MET A 85 11.10 7.35 -23.22
CA MET A 85 9.83 7.98 -23.59
C MET A 85 9.96 8.96 -24.76
N ARG A 86 11.15 9.56 -24.97
CA ARG A 86 11.42 10.54 -26.04
C ARG A 86 12.03 9.93 -27.29
N LEU A 87 12.62 8.72 -27.21
CA LEU A 87 13.27 8.07 -28.34
C LEU A 87 12.25 7.54 -29.36
N HIS A 88 12.44 7.93 -30.62
CA HIS A 88 11.76 7.31 -31.76
C HIS A 88 12.48 5.97 -32.08
N THR A 89 11.94 4.87 -31.58
CA THR A 89 12.56 3.56 -31.77
C THR A 89 11.69 2.65 -32.64
N ARG A 90 12.35 1.87 -33.51
CA ARG A 90 11.70 0.82 -34.31
C ARG A 90 11.69 -0.55 -33.63
N ASN A 91 12.34 -0.69 -32.48
CA ASN A 91 12.40 -1.97 -31.77
C ASN A 91 11.05 -2.29 -31.11
N ARG A 92 10.46 -3.45 -31.49
CA ARG A 92 9.11 -3.88 -31.02
C ARG A 92 9.02 -3.99 -29.50
N LEU A 93 10.10 -4.35 -28.81
CA LEU A 93 10.13 -4.51 -27.36
C LEU A 93 10.15 -3.15 -26.66
N LEU A 94 10.96 -2.23 -27.15
CA LEU A 94 11.00 -0.84 -26.64
C LEU A 94 9.68 -0.11 -26.91
N LEU A 95 9.06 -0.31 -28.06
CA LEU A 95 7.73 0.24 -28.37
C LEU A 95 6.64 -0.28 -27.41
N LYS A 96 6.69 -1.58 -27.03
CA LYS A 96 5.76 -2.11 -26.02
C LYS A 96 5.95 -1.46 -24.66
N ILE A 97 7.21 -1.25 -24.24
CA ILE A 97 7.53 -0.60 -22.96
C ILE A 97 7.09 0.87 -22.99
N GLN A 98 7.41 1.61 -24.08
CA GLN A 98 6.94 2.99 -24.26
C GLN A 98 5.43 3.09 -24.19
N LYS A 99 4.72 2.20 -24.88
CA LYS A 99 3.25 2.20 -24.88
C LYS A 99 2.70 1.94 -23.47
N ALA A 100 3.25 0.97 -22.75
CA ALA A 100 2.86 0.69 -21.37
C ALA A 100 3.11 1.89 -20.44
N LEU A 101 4.26 2.55 -20.54
CA LEU A 101 4.59 3.75 -19.75
C LEU A 101 3.66 4.92 -20.10
N LEU A 102 3.35 5.13 -21.39
CA LEU A 102 2.42 6.17 -21.83
C LEU A 102 0.99 5.88 -21.34
N GLU A 103 0.54 4.64 -21.38
CA GLU A 103 -0.77 4.22 -20.85
C GLU A 103 -0.85 4.44 -19.33
N LEU A 104 0.24 4.13 -18.59
CA LEU A 104 0.33 4.44 -17.16
C LEU A 104 0.28 5.95 -16.90
N TRP A 105 1.04 6.73 -17.65
CA TRP A 105 1.03 8.20 -17.55
C TRP A 105 -0.33 8.80 -17.87
N GLN A 106 -0.97 8.32 -18.96
CA GLN A 106 -2.32 8.75 -19.32
C GLN A 106 -3.35 8.37 -18.24
N GLY A 107 -3.24 7.18 -17.65
CA GLY A 107 -4.06 6.77 -16.50
C GLY A 107 -3.93 7.75 -15.33
N PHE A 108 -2.71 8.17 -15.02
CA PHE A 108 -2.44 9.16 -13.98
C PHE A 108 -3.02 10.54 -14.32
N VAL A 109 -2.82 11.03 -15.56
CA VAL A 109 -3.36 12.32 -16.02
C VAL A 109 -4.89 12.34 -16.04
N VAL A 110 -5.53 11.19 -16.33
CA VAL A 110 -7.00 11.07 -16.27
C VAL A 110 -7.51 11.31 -14.86
N ILE A 111 -6.84 10.79 -13.82
CA ILE A 111 -7.20 11.06 -12.41
C ILE A 111 -7.18 12.55 -12.12
N LEU A 112 -6.15 13.25 -12.62
CA LEU A 112 -5.99 14.70 -12.41
C LEU A 112 -6.98 15.56 -13.22
N ARG A 113 -7.67 14.99 -14.22
CA ARG A 113 -8.57 15.73 -15.13
C ARG A 113 -10.03 15.28 -15.07
N MET A 114 -10.35 14.24 -14.28
CA MET A 114 -11.71 13.73 -14.20
C MET A 114 -12.65 14.72 -13.47
N PRO A 115 -13.94 14.82 -13.88
CA PRO A 115 -14.92 15.56 -13.12
C PRO A 115 -15.11 14.89 -11.74
N GLY A 116 -15.12 15.70 -10.67
CA GLY A 116 -15.31 15.18 -9.30
C GLY A 116 -14.02 14.78 -8.57
N GLN A 117 -12.85 15.27 -8.98
CA GLN A 117 -11.55 15.04 -8.33
C GLN A 117 -11.59 15.23 -6.81
N GLY A 118 -12.23 16.30 -6.34
CA GLY A 118 -12.33 16.58 -4.91
C GLY A 118 -13.04 15.47 -4.14
N ARG A 119 -14.14 14.94 -4.69
CA ARG A 119 -14.85 13.80 -4.09
C ARG A 119 -14.01 12.53 -4.10
N TRP A 120 -13.28 12.29 -5.18
CA TRP A 120 -12.41 11.14 -5.30
C TRP A 120 -11.23 11.22 -4.30
N LEU A 121 -10.56 12.39 -4.20
CA LEU A 121 -9.50 12.62 -3.22
C LEU A 121 -10.00 12.44 -1.77
N LEU A 122 -11.18 12.97 -1.47
CA LEU A 122 -11.80 12.83 -0.14
C LEU A 122 -12.09 11.36 0.18
N LEU A 123 -12.60 10.60 -0.78
CA LEU A 123 -12.85 9.17 -0.60
C LEU A 123 -11.54 8.38 -0.43
N THR A 124 -10.51 8.68 -1.21
CA THR A 124 -9.19 8.06 -1.08
C THR A 124 -8.56 8.38 0.28
N ALA A 125 -8.60 9.65 0.70
CA ALA A 125 -8.13 10.05 2.04
C ALA A 125 -8.92 9.36 3.15
N GLY A 126 -10.25 9.23 2.99
CA GLY A 126 -11.12 8.51 3.93
C GLY A 126 -10.77 7.02 4.05
N ILE A 127 -10.45 6.36 2.93
CA ILE A 127 -10.01 4.96 2.91
C ILE A 127 -8.69 4.81 3.68
N TRP A 128 -7.70 5.64 3.40
CA TRP A 128 -6.39 5.59 4.06
C TRP A 128 -6.47 5.95 5.54
N ALA A 129 -7.29 6.95 5.88
CA ALA A 129 -7.59 7.28 7.28
C ALA A 129 -8.27 6.11 8.02
N SER A 130 -9.17 5.39 7.35
CA SER A 130 -9.83 4.21 7.92
C SER A 130 -8.83 3.06 8.16
N TYR A 131 -7.90 2.82 7.23
CA TYR A 131 -6.84 1.83 7.40
C TYR A 131 -5.89 2.18 8.54
N PHE A 132 -5.50 3.46 8.63
CA PHE A 132 -4.70 3.94 9.76
C PHE A 132 -5.44 3.78 11.08
N MET A 133 -6.72 4.19 11.14
CA MET A 133 -7.55 4.08 12.34
C MET A 133 -7.73 2.63 12.77
N GLN A 134 -7.90 1.70 11.82
CA GLN A 134 -7.93 0.27 12.11
C GLN A 134 -6.63 -0.19 12.78
N THR A 135 -5.47 0.19 12.24
CA THR A 135 -4.17 -0.13 12.84
C THR A 135 -4.06 0.49 14.23
N TYR A 136 -4.45 1.76 14.38
CA TYR A 136 -4.40 2.50 15.64
C TYR A 136 -5.22 1.82 16.74
N VAL A 137 -6.46 1.44 16.43
CA VAL A 137 -7.33 0.76 17.40
C VAL A 137 -6.77 -0.61 17.84
N CYS A 138 -6.06 -1.30 16.94
CA CYS A 138 -5.44 -2.57 17.29
C CYS A 138 -4.35 -2.46 18.37
N PHE A 139 -3.79 -1.28 18.61
CA PHE A 139 -2.82 -1.08 19.68
C PHE A 139 -3.42 -1.26 21.08
N TYR A 140 -4.74 -1.07 21.23
CA TYR A 140 -5.46 -1.33 22.50
C TYR A 140 -5.75 -2.82 22.74
N ALA A 141 -5.35 -3.72 21.82
CA ALA A 141 -5.58 -5.15 21.97
C ALA A 141 -4.71 -5.80 23.07
N PHE A 142 -3.58 -5.18 23.40
CA PHE A 142 -2.66 -5.66 24.44
C PHE A 142 -2.14 -4.51 25.30
N PRO A 143 -1.97 -4.71 26.61
CA PRO A 143 -1.43 -3.67 27.50
C PRO A 143 -0.02 -3.19 27.09
N PHE A 144 0.80 -4.05 26.49
CA PHE A 144 2.16 -3.69 26.07
C PHE A 144 2.17 -2.80 24.81
N THR A 145 1.19 -2.91 23.92
CA THR A 145 1.06 -2.01 22.77
C THR A 145 0.33 -0.71 23.15
N GLU A 146 -0.62 -0.75 24.09
CA GLU A 146 -1.23 0.43 24.68
C GLU A 146 -0.16 1.30 25.37
N ALA A 147 0.73 0.69 26.17
CA ALA A 147 1.85 1.40 26.79
C ALA A 147 2.80 2.07 25.78
N LEU A 148 2.94 1.52 24.58
CA LEU A 148 3.69 2.18 23.50
C LEU A 148 2.98 3.42 22.96
N LEU A 149 1.63 3.41 22.87
CA LEU A 149 0.86 4.59 22.50
C LEU A 149 0.99 5.69 23.57
N ASP A 150 0.97 5.32 24.84
CA ASP A 150 1.13 6.28 25.95
C ASP A 150 2.52 6.91 25.96
N ALA A 151 3.55 6.13 25.66
CA ALA A 151 4.94 6.60 25.65
C ALA A 151 5.31 7.41 24.40
N HIS A 152 4.81 7.02 23.22
CA HIS A 152 5.23 7.56 21.92
C HIS A 152 4.10 8.25 21.14
N GLY A 153 2.87 8.24 21.64
CA GLY A 153 1.72 8.81 20.98
C GLY A 153 1.36 8.12 19.66
N THR A 154 0.71 8.86 18.77
CA THR A 154 0.29 8.36 17.44
C THR A 154 1.46 8.00 16.52
N GLN A 155 2.68 8.41 16.86
CA GLN A 155 3.87 8.20 16.04
C GLN A 155 4.18 6.72 15.86
N VAL A 156 4.08 5.91 16.92
CA VAL A 156 4.34 4.46 16.85
C VAL A 156 3.33 3.75 15.94
N ALA A 157 2.04 4.13 16.03
CA ALA A 157 1.02 3.57 15.16
C ALA A 157 1.22 3.97 13.69
N LEU A 158 1.65 5.22 13.44
CA LEU A 158 1.91 5.72 12.09
C LEU A 158 3.08 4.99 11.43
N VAL A 159 4.21 4.80 12.14
CA VAL A 159 5.37 4.05 11.63
C VAL A 159 5.00 2.60 11.35
N THR A 160 4.27 1.96 12.28
CA THR A 160 3.79 0.58 12.12
C THR A 160 2.89 0.45 10.89
N PHE A 161 1.95 1.38 10.71
CA PHE A 161 1.04 1.42 9.56
C PHE A 161 1.80 1.59 8.24
N VAL A 162 2.76 2.52 8.19
CA VAL A 162 3.54 2.81 6.97
C VAL A 162 4.41 1.64 6.58
N LEU A 163 5.19 1.06 7.50
CA LEU A 163 6.05 -0.08 7.20
C LEU A 163 5.22 -1.32 6.79
N GLY A 164 4.09 -1.54 7.45
CA GLY A 164 3.12 -2.55 7.04
C GLY A 164 2.57 -2.31 5.64
N SER A 165 2.22 -1.07 5.30
CA SER A 165 1.70 -0.70 3.97
C SER A 165 2.73 -0.87 2.87
N ILE A 166 3.99 -0.47 3.10
CA ILE A 166 5.10 -0.65 2.15
C ILE A 166 5.33 -2.15 1.88
N SER A 167 5.29 -2.97 2.92
CA SER A 167 5.52 -4.42 2.79
C SER A 167 4.46 -5.14 1.95
N MET A 168 3.26 -4.57 1.81
CA MET A 168 2.23 -5.09 0.90
C MET A 168 2.62 -5.02 -0.58
N GLY A 169 3.64 -4.23 -0.94
CA GLY A 169 4.25 -4.24 -2.26
C GLY A 169 5.05 -5.51 -2.56
N VAL A 170 5.41 -6.31 -1.54
CA VAL A 170 6.10 -7.59 -1.72
C VAL A 170 5.07 -8.65 -2.12
N PRO A 171 5.27 -9.36 -3.25
CA PRO A 171 4.34 -10.39 -3.70
C PRO A 171 4.19 -11.51 -2.65
N SER A 172 3.02 -11.60 -2.04
CA SER A 172 2.71 -12.60 -1.01
C SER A 172 1.20 -12.84 -0.94
N ASN A 173 0.78 -13.99 -0.39
CA ASN A 173 -0.63 -14.30 -0.21
C ASN A 173 -1.21 -13.49 0.96
N GLY A 174 -1.88 -12.36 0.64
CA GLY A 174 -2.56 -11.54 1.64
C GLY A 174 -1.63 -10.85 2.65
N GLY A 175 -0.35 -10.64 2.29
CA GLY A 175 0.63 -10.00 3.17
C GLY A 175 1.27 -10.95 4.19
N ILE A 176 0.90 -12.22 4.22
CA ILE A 176 1.45 -13.21 5.17
C ILE A 176 2.97 -13.29 5.01
N GLY A 177 3.67 -13.11 6.12
CA GLY A 177 5.13 -13.05 6.20
C GLY A 177 5.66 -11.62 6.09
N PRO A 178 5.70 -10.99 4.91
CA PRO A 178 6.27 -9.65 4.75
C PRO A 178 5.62 -8.58 5.63
N TRP A 179 4.28 -8.58 5.73
CA TRP A 179 3.56 -7.62 6.57
C TRP A 179 3.88 -7.83 8.06
N GLN A 180 3.83 -9.08 8.51
CA GLN A 180 4.15 -9.41 9.91
C GLN A 180 5.57 -8.98 10.26
N TRP A 181 6.54 -9.30 9.39
CA TRP A 181 7.93 -8.92 9.61
C TRP A 181 8.10 -7.40 9.68
N ALA A 182 7.50 -6.66 8.75
CA ALA A 182 7.58 -5.19 8.72
C ALA A 182 6.97 -4.55 9.97
N VAL A 183 5.84 -5.07 10.43
CA VAL A 183 5.16 -4.59 11.64
C VAL A 183 5.95 -4.94 12.90
N MET A 184 6.49 -6.16 13.00
CA MET A 184 7.36 -6.55 14.11
C MET A 184 8.63 -5.69 14.16
N PHE A 185 9.21 -5.37 13.01
CA PHE A 185 10.33 -4.45 12.90
C PHE A 185 9.95 -3.04 13.35
N ALA A 186 8.79 -2.51 12.89
CA ALA A 186 8.29 -1.20 13.30
C ALA A 186 8.12 -1.08 14.83
N LEU A 187 7.53 -2.09 15.45
CA LEU A 187 7.35 -2.14 16.91
C LEU A 187 8.69 -2.29 17.65
N GLY A 188 9.64 -3.00 17.04
CA GLY A 188 11.01 -3.15 17.53
C GLY A 188 11.78 -1.82 17.59
N ILE A 189 11.53 -0.89 16.65
CA ILE A 189 12.09 0.48 16.67
C ILE A 189 11.74 1.20 17.99
N TYR A 190 10.59 0.88 18.56
CA TYR A 190 10.11 1.45 19.83
C TYR A 190 10.38 0.53 21.05
N GLY A 191 11.29 -0.44 20.91
CA GLY A 191 11.76 -1.27 22.00
C GLY A 191 10.84 -2.44 22.38
N LEU A 192 9.82 -2.76 21.57
CA LEU A 192 8.96 -3.92 21.87
C LEU A 192 9.69 -5.23 21.58
N PRO A 193 9.75 -6.19 22.52
CA PRO A 193 10.36 -7.50 22.29
C PRO A 193 9.68 -8.24 21.14
N MET A 194 10.49 -8.95 20.34
CA MET A 194 10.05 -9.64 19.11
C MET A 194 8.88 -10.62 19.36
N ALA A 195 8.86 -11.30 20.50
CA ALA A 195 7.77 -12.23 20.86
C ALA A 195 6.43 -11.50 21.04
N GLN A 196 6.43 -10.33 21.68
CA GLN A 196 5.24 -9.50 21.89
C GLN A 196 4.80 -8.84 20.57
N ALA A 197 5.74 -8.32 19.79
CA ALA A 197 5.48 -7.77 18.47
C ALA A 197 4.86 -8.82 17.55
N GLY A 198 5.36 -10.06 17.59
CA GLY A 198 4.82 -11.20 16.86
C GLY A 198 3.42 -11.59 17.29
N ALA A 199 3.14 -11.59 18.60
CA ALA A 199 1.81 -11.86 19.13
C ALA A 199 0.78 -10.83 18.60
N TRP A 200 1.12 -9.54 18.65
CA TRP A 200 0.28 -8.47 18.12
C TRP A 200 0.08 -8.60 16.62
N ALA A 201 1.15 -8.78 15.84
CA ALA A 201 1.08 -8.91 14.39
C ALA A 201 0.21 -10.09 13.94
N ASN A 202 0.34 -11.26 14.62
CA ASN A 202 -0.47 -12.44 14.33
C ASN A 202 -1.95 -12.24 14.68
N LEU A 203 -2.25 -11.60 15.81
CA LEU A 203 -3.63 -11.29 16.18
C LEU A 203 -4.28 -10.37 15.14
N VAL A 204 -3.62 -9.28 14.76
CA VAL A 204 -4.15 -8.29 13.82
C VAL A 204 -4.35 -8.91 12.44
N LEU A 205 -3.36 -9.64 11.93
CA LEU A 205 -3.47 -10.32 10.63
C LEU A 205 -4.55 -11.39 10.65
N GLY A 206 -4.61 -12.21 11.70
CA GLY A 206 -5.62 -13.25 11.86
C GLY A 206 -7.04 -12.69 11.91
N THR A 207 -7.25 -11.66 12.72
CA THR A 207 -8.56 -10.97 12.85
C THR A 207 -8.99 -10.33 11.53
N THR A 208 -8.08 -9.62 10.86
CA THR A 208 -8.35 -8.97 9.57
C THR A 208 -8.66 -10.01 8.48
N THR A 209 -7.94 -11.12 8.46
CA THR A 209 -8.18 -12.23 7.53
C THR A 209 -9.55 -12.87 7.77
N LEU A 210 -9.88 -13.15 9.03
CA LEU A 210 -11.17 -13.70 9.41
C LEU A 210 -12.33 -12.78 8.98
N LEU A 211 -12.21 -11.49 9.27
CA LEU A 211 -13.19 -10.48 8.86
C LEU A 211 -13.36 -10.44 7.33
N THR A 212 -12.25 -10.49 6.61
CA THR A 212 -12.26 -10.50 5.13
C THR A 212 -12.97 -11.75 4.58
N ILE A 213 -12.75 -12.92 5.19
CA ILE A 213 -13.44 -14.15 4.81
C ILE A 213 -14.95 -14.02 5.05
N VAL A 214 -15.36 -13.55 6.22
CA VAL A 214 -16.78 -13.37 6.57
C VAL A 214 -17.46 -12.39 5.59
N LEU A 215 -16.85 -11.24 5.33
CA LEU A 215 -17.36 -10.27 4.37
C LEU A 215 -17.36 -10.82 2.93
N GLY A 216 -16.39 -11.63 2.57
CA GLY A 216 -16.33 -12.34 1.29
C GLY A 216 -17.52 -13.29 1.11
N ILE A 217 -17.80 -14.13 2.10
CA ILE A 217 -18.95 -15.03 2.10
C ILE A 217 -20.26 -14.23 1.97
N PHE A 218 -20.43 -13.19 2.79
CA PHE A 218 -21.61 -12.32 2.71
C PHE A 218 -21.78 -11.73 1.30
N THR A 219 -20.71 -11.25 0.69
CA THR A 219 -20.72 -10.68 -0.65
C THR A 219 -21.13 -11.72 -1.71
N PHE A 220 -20.62 -12.95 -1.61
CA PHE A 220 -21.01 -14.04 -2.52
C PHE A 220 -22.51 -14.38 -2.40
N VAL A 221 -23.03 -14.47 -1.19
CA VAL A 221 -24.46 -14.72 -0.94
C VAL A 221 -25.31 -13.58 -1.50
N ALA A 222 -24.94 -12.32 -1.23
CA ALA A 222 -25.66 -11.15 -1.74
C ALA A 222 -25.72 -11.12 -3.27
N ILE A 223 -24.61 -11.42 -3.95
CA ILE A 223 -24.54 -11.48 -5.42
C ILE A 223 -25.41 -12.65 -5.97
N ALA A 224 -25.40 -13.80 -5.31
CA ALA A 224 -26.22 -14.96 -5.71
C ALA A 224 -27.71 -14.64 -5.62
N LEU A 225 -28.13 -13.95 -4.55
CA LEU A 225 -29.52 -13.52 -4.36
C LEU A 225 -29.96 -12.46 -5.38
N ASP A 226 -29.09 -11.49 -5.67
CA ASP A 226 -29.34 -10.44 -6.68
C ASP A 226 -29.53 -11.02 -8.09
N LYS A 227 -28.69 -11.99 -8.47
CA LYS A 227 -28.85 -12.74 -9.74
C LYS A 227 -30.17 -13.49 -9.84
N LYS A 228 -30.64 -14.05 -8.73
CA LYS A 228 -31.92 -14.77 -8.69
C LYS A 228 -33.08 -13.81 -8.91
N LYS A 229 -33.08 -12.63 -8.25
CA LYS A 229 -34.11 -11.59 -8.46
C LYS A 229 -34.14 -11.07 -9.90
N SER A 230 -32.98 -10.85 -10.52
CA SER A 230 -32.92 -10.37 -11.91
C SER A 230 -33.48 -11.37 -12.93
N LYS A 231 -33.45 -12.67 -12.65
CA LYS A 231 -34.04 -13.71 -13.52
C LYS A 231 -35.58 -13.79 -13.45
N TYR A 232 -36.17 -13.34 -12.34
CA TYR A 232 -37.64 -13.38 -12.16
C TYR A 232 -38.35 -12.11 -12.60
N ASN A 233 -37.60 -11.03 -12.94
CA ASN A 233 -38.15 -9.75 -13.38
C ASN A 233 -38.02 -9.53 -14.91
N VAL A 234 -37.80 -10.60 -15.68
CA VAL A 234 -37.88 -10.68 -17.14
C VAL A 234 -38.94 -11.70 -17.51
#